data_b72456cff665c0f87527abe43261d9b4
#
_entry.id   b72456cff665c0f87527abe43261d9b4
#
_cell.length_a   1.000
_cell.length_b   1.000
_cell.length_c   1.000
_cell.angle_alpha   90.00
_cell.angle_beta   90.00
_cell.angle_gamma   90.00
#
_symmetry.space_group_name_H-M   'P 1'
#
loop_
_entity.id
_entity.type
_entity.pdbx_description
1 polymer ?
#
loop_
_entity_poly.entity_id
_entity_poly.type
_entity_poly.pdbx_seq_one_letter_code
_entity_poly.pdbx_strand_id
1 'polypeptide(L)'
;DLYGSANIAGITKGMGSGFWHPAKNPESRLFSAGGIAEDAMGGICSGIATMGHQIAVGSSYGAFIAPLNVICAKTHGIGMQTLRHRAPDEKNKTFVVVCGHAGVKTGEDGPTHAEPQALQVFQENFPGDVMITLTPWDPNELWPLTVESLLQRPAVLAPYVTRPSEVIVDREALGLAPAEASVKGVYKLLEANGKPDATLVYQGSDVAYAFISGVLPKLKETGMNVDVYYVSSVELFDRLDEEEREAIFPASAAKSAMMFSGFTKATTYRWVTSERGREFTFYPWKHGAFLGSGPGDVCLEQAGMHGEAQWEIVQKFISGAS
;
A
#
# COMPACT_ATOMS: atom_id res chain seq x y z
N ASP A 1 -15.74 2.63 18.52
CA ASP A 1 -14.94 1.67 19.25
C ASP A 1 -14.21 0.74 18.30
N LEU A 2 -12.89 0.58 18.49
CA LEU A 2 -12.03 -0.29 17.70
C LEU A 2 -11.80 -1.61 18.44
N TYR A 3 -12.07 -2.72 17.77
CA TYR A 3 -11.67 -4.05 18.22
C TYR A 3 -10.54 -4.54 17.33
N GLY A 4 -9.42 -4.92 17.92
CA GLY A 4 -8.25 -5.34 17.19
C GLY A 4 -7.78 -6.74 17.61
N SER A 5 -7.38 -7.52 16.62
CA SER A 5 -6.53 -8.69 16.80
C SER A 5 -5.28 -8.46 16.00
N ALA A 6 -4.14 -8.58 16.61
CA ALA A 6 -2.87 -8.35 15.95
C ALA A 6 -1.80 -9.26 16.53
N ASN A 7 -0.69 -9.33 15.85
CA ASN A 7 0.56 -9.76 16.49
C ASN A 7 0.88 -8.74 17.59
N ILE A 8 0.53 -9.13 18.78
CA ILE A 8 0.18 -8.29 19.92
C ILE A 8 1.39 -7.56 20.52
N ALA A 9 2.62 -8.04 20.26
CA ALA A 9 3.82 -7.50 20.90
C ALA A 9 4.06 -6.01 20.61
N GLY A 10 3.73 -5.52 19.41
CA GLY A 10 3.89 -4.11 19.05
C GLY A 10 2.80 -3.20 19.66
N ILE A 11 1.55 -3.64 19.60
CA ILE A 11 0.38 -2.89 20.10
C ILE A 11 0.37 -2.84 21.62
N THR A 12 0.65 -3.95 22.29
CA THR A 12 0.65 -4.04 23.74
C THR A 12 1.79 -3.27 24.39
N LYS A 13 2.91 -3.05 23.70
CA LYS A 13 4.02 -2.24 24.21
C LYS A 13 3.61 -0.77 24.41
N GLY A 14 2.73 -0.27 23.57
CA GLY A 14 2.18 1.09 23.68
C GLY A 14 0.99 1.21 24.65
N MET A 15 0.26 0.12 24.90
CA MET A 15 -0.98 0.11 25.68
C MET A 15 -0.82 -0.41 27.14
N GLY A 16 0.39 -0.73 27.56
CA GLY A 16 0.68 -1.30 28.88
C GLY A 16 0.51 -2.83 28.90
N SER A 17 1.64 -3.54 29.03
CA SER A 17 1.67 -5.00 29.05
C SER A 17 0.80 -5.57 30.18
N GLY A 18 -0.10 -6.49 29.85
CA GLY A 18 -0.92 -7.23 30.80
C GLY A 18 -2.37 -6.75 30.95
N PHE A 19 -2.72 -5.56 30.48
CA PHE A 19 -4.10 -5.04 30.55
C PHE A 19 -4.93 -5.31 29.30
N TRP A 20 -4.36 -5.92 28.27
CA TRP A 20 -5.06 -6.16 27.01
C TRP A 20 -5.92 -7.44 27.03
N HIS A 21 -5.56 -8.45 27.81
CA HIS A 21 -6.25 -9.74 27.78
C HIS A 21 -7.61 -9.67 28.48
N PRO A 22 -8.73 -10.04 27.83
CA PRO A 22 -10.07 -9.90 28.38
C PRO A 22 -10.28 -10.62 29.72
N ALA A 23 -9.58 -11.74 29.99
CA ALA A 23 -9.67 -12.44 31.29
C ALA A 23 -9.09 -11.63 32.45
N LYS A 24 -8.18 -10.69 32.19
CA LYS A 24 -7.58 -9.78 33.19
C LYS A 24 -8.20 -8.40 33.18
N ASN A 25 -8.76 -8.00 32.04
CA ASN A 25 -9.42 -6.73 31.85
C ASN A 25 -10.68 -6.92 30.98
N PRO A 26 -11.86 -7.08 31.62
CA PRO A 26 -13.12 -7.26 30.89
C PRO A 26 -13.47 -6.10 29.92
N GLU A 27 -12.92 -4.93 30.15
CA GLU A 27 -13.09 -3.76 29.28
C GLU A 27 -12.14 -3.76 28.06
N SER A 28 -11.22 -4.73 27.99
CA SER A 28 -10.29 -4.83 26.88
C SER A 28 -11.01 -5.12 25.57
N ARG A 29 -10.64 -4.38 24.56
CA ARG A 29 -11.08 -4.56 23.16
C ARG A 29 -10.04 -5.26 22.30
N LEU A 30 -8.96 -5.71 22.89
CA LEU A 30 -7.94 -6.53 22.25
C LEU A 30 -8.21 -7.99 22.55
N PHE A 31 -8.14 -8.83 21.53
CA PHE A 31 -8.24 -10.27 21.69
C PHE A 31 -7.19 -10.98 20.82
N SER A 32 -6.86 -12.20 21.22
CA SER A 32 -6.03 -13.09 20.45
C SER A 32 -6.89 -14.21 19.87
N ALA A 33 -6.71 -14.52 18.60
CA ALA A 33 -7.37 -15.66 17.96
C ALA A 33 -6.81 -17.02 18.44
N GLY A 34 -5.80 -17.00 19.31
CA GLY A 34 -5.28 -18.23 19.93
C GLY A 34 -4.23 -18.98 19.12
N GLY A 35 -3.57 -18.32 18.15
CA GLY A 35 -2.53 -18.91 17.31
C GLY A 35 -2.44 -18.25 15.95
N ILE A 36 -1.78 -18.90 15.01
CA ILE A 36 -1.76 -18.50 13.59
C ILE A 36 -3.09 -18.94 12.97
N ALA A 37 -4.05 -18.03 12.91
CA ALA A 37 -5.42 -18.30 12.49
C ALA A 37 -6.07 -17.06 11.87
N GLU A 38 -5.50 -16.58 10.76
CA GLU A 38 -5.91 -15.36 10.08
C GLU A 38 -7.35 -15.43 9.58
N ASP A 39 -7.80 -16.59 9.13
CA ASP A 39 -9.17 -16.84 8.71
C ASP A 39 -10.16 -16.71 9.88
N ALA A 40 -9.85 -17.27 11.04
CA ALA A 40 -10.65 -17.11 12.25
C ALA A 40 -10.67 -15.65 12.72
N MET A 41 -9.53 -14.97 12.70
CA MET A 41 -9.42 -13.54 12.99
C MET A 41 -10.30 -12.71 12.04
N GLY A 42 -10.20 -12.95 10.74
CA GLY A 42 -11.01 -12.25 9.75
C GLY A 42 -12.51 -12.51 9.93
N GLY A 43 -12.90 -13.75 10.24
CA GLY A 43 -14.29 -14.11 10.54
C GLY A 43 -14.83 -13.37 11.76
N ILE A 44 -14.06 -13.27 12.84
CA ILE A 44 -14.41 -12.52 14.04
C ILE A 44 -14.54 -11.04 13.74
N CYS A 45 -13.56 -10.43 13.02
CA CYS A 45 -13.59 -9.02 12.64
C CYS A 45 -14.81 -8.71 11.75
N SER A 46 -15.10 -9.56 10.77
CA SER A 46 -16.30 -9.43 9.92
C SER A 46 -17.59 -9.49 10.76
N GLY A 47 -17.67 -10.41 11.72
CA GLY A 47 -18.81 -10.53 12.63
C GLY A 47 -19.02 -9.29 13.48
N ILE A 48 -17.95 -8.77 14.11
CA ILE A 48 -17.99 -7.54 14.93
C ILE A 48 -18.43 -6.35 14.07
N ALA A 49 -17.85 -6.16 12.88
CA ALA A 49 -18.23 -5.09 11.98
C ALA A 49 -19.70 -5.18 11.55
N THR A 50 -20.19 -6.37 11.23
CA THR A 50 -21.58 -6.61 10.82
C THR A 50 -22.59 -6.25 11.91
N MET A 51 -22.22 -6.33 13.19
CA MET A 51 -23.07 -5.84 14.29
C MET A 51 -23.30 -4.31 14.25
N GLY A 52 -22.46 -3.58 13.54
CA GLY A 52 -22.74 -2.20 13.13
C GLY A 52 -22.41 -1.10 14.13
N HIS A 53 -21.88 -1.42 15.27
CA HIS A 53 -21.55 -0.45 16.32
C HIS A 53 -20.05 -0.15 16.43
N GLN A 54 -19.20 -0.96 15.82
CA GLN A 54 -17.76 -0.85 15.95
C GLN A 54 -17.05 -1.10 14.62
N ILE A 55 -15.82 -0.61 14.54
CA ILE A 55 -14.86 -0.95 13.47
C ILE A 55 -13.95 -2.04 14.06
N ALA A 56 -13.96 -3.21 13.46
CA ALA A 56 -13.04 -4.28 13.81
C ALA A 56 -11.73 -4.11 13.05
N VAL A 57 -10.61 -4.37 13.70
CA VAL A 57 -9.27 -4.29 13.09
C VAL A 57 -8.55 -5.60 13.33
N GLY A 58 -8.19 -6.30 12.25
CA GLY A 58 -7.29 -7.43 12.27
C GLY A 58 -5.95 -7.04 11.64
N SER A 59 -4.86 -7.64 12.10
CA SER A 59 -3.53 -7.41 11.53
C SER A 59 -2.76 -8.72 11.42
N SER A 60 -2.13 -8.93 10.27
CA SER A 60 -1.20 -10.02 10.03
C SER A 60 -0.14 -9.62 9.00
N TYR A 61 0.82 -10.50 8.77
CA TYR A 61 1.78 -10.33 7.68
C TYR A 61 1.08 -10.47 6.33
N GLY A 62 1.53 -9.71 5.35
CA GLY A 62 1.04 -9.82 3.98
C GLY A 62 1.03 -11.26 3.47
N ALA A 63 2.06 -12.04 3.78
CA ALA A 63 2.17 -13.45 3.42
C ALA A 63 0.98 -14.33 3.90
N PHE A 64 0.27 -13.95 4.95
CA PHE A 64 -0.78 -14.76 5.56
C PHE A 64 -2.18 -14.22 5.33
N ILE A 65 -2.36 -13.14 4.58
CA ILE A 65 -3.69 -12.55 4.37
C ILE A 65 -4.50 -13.23 3.24
N ALA A 66 -3.90 -14.08 2.44
CA ALA A 66 -4.61 -14.75 1.34
C ALA A 66 -5.89 -15.50 1.78
N PRO A 67 -5.93 -16.22 2.92
CA PRO A 67 -7.17 -16.82 3.42
C PRO A 67 -8.28 -15.81 3.69
N LEU A 68 -7.94 -14.57 4.03
CA LEU A 68 -8.92 -13.51 4.28
C LEU A 68 -9.68 -13.07 3.01
N ASN A 69 -9.17 -13.38 1.80
CA ASN A 69 -9.87 -13.05 0.55
C ASN A 69 -11.28 -13.64 0.53
N VAL A 70 -11.44 -14.90 0.92
CA VAL A 70 -12.75 -15.56 0.98
C VAL A 70 -13.69 -14.86 1.96
N ILE A 71 -13.19 -14.45 3.12
CA ILE A 71 -13.98 -13.75 4.15
C ILE A 71 -14.35 -12.36 3.64
N CYS A 72 -13.41 -11.61 3.10
CA CYS A 72 -13.64 -10.28 2.53
C CYS A 72 -14.68 -10.31 1.40
N ALA A 73 -14.54 -11.26 0.48
CA ALA A 73 -15.41 -11.37 -0.70
C ALA A 73 -16.74 -12.03 -0.38
N LYS A 74 -16.69 -13.30 0.08
CA LYS A 74 -17.88 -14.16 0.15
C LYS A 74 -18.71 -13.92 1.39
N THR A 75 -18.07 -13.62 2.51
CA THR A 75 -18.80 -13.47 3.76
C THR A 75 -19.17 -12.01 3.99
N HIS A 76 -18.21 -11.10 3.93
CA HIS A 76 -18.44 -9.70 4.30
C HIS A 76 -18.90 -8.84 3.12
N GLY A 77 -18.18 -8.82 2.00
CA GLY A 77 -18.51 -8.00 0.84
C GLY A 77 -19.89 -8.24 0.27
N ILE A 78 -20.24 -9.51 0.01
CA ILE A 78 -21.58 -9.90 -0.47
C ILE A 78 -22.64 -9.55 0.59
N GLY A 79 -22.35 -9.77 1.87
CA GLY A 79 -23.24 -9.41 2.98
C GLY A 79 -23.55 -7.91 2.99
N MET A 80 -22.53 -7.06 2.82
CA MET A 80 -22.70 -5.62 2.78
C MET A 80 -23.47 -5.15 1.54
N GLN A 81 -23.23 -5.73 0.37
CA GLN A 81 -24.04 -5.46 -0.82
C GLN A 81 -25.50 -5.84 -0.61
N THR A 82 -25.76 -6.99 0.00
CA THR A 82 -27.12 -7.43 0.32
C THR A 82 -27.79 -6.49 1.32
N LEU A 83 -27.07 -6.03 2.34
CA LEU A 83 -27.58 -5.05 3.29
C LEU A 83 -28.06 -3.78 2.57
N ARG A 84 -27.22 -3.20 1.72
CA ARG A 84 -27.57 -1.98 0.96
C ARG A 84 -28.69 -2.18 -0.05
N HIS A 85 -28.79 -3.40 -0.63
CA HIS A 85 -29.92 -3.71 -1.50
C HIS A 85 -31.27 -3.71 -0.74
N ARG A 86 -31.25 -4.15 0.52
CA ARG A 86 -32.45 -4.20 1.38
C ARG A 86 -32.74 -2.88 2.08
N ALA A 87 -31.71 -2.13 2.39
CA ALA A 87 -31.74 -0.86 3.11
C ALA A 87 -30.75 0.12 2.44
N PRO A 88 -31.17 0.81 1.35
CA PRO A 88 -30.28 1.64 0.53
C PRO A 88 -29.60 2.79 1.28
N ASP A 89 -30.20 3.27 2.37
CA ASP A 89 -29.65 4.33 3.22
C ASP A 89 -28.56 3.81 4.18
N GLU A 90 -28.43 2.50 4.34
CA GLU A 90 -27.40 1.92 5.18
C GLU A 90 -26.04 1.94 4.47
N LYS A 91 -25.02 2.26 5.25
CA LYS A 91 -23.62 2.23 4.78
C LYS A 91 -22.99 0.89 5.09
N ASN A 92 -21.94 0.54 4.36
CA ASN A 92 -21.15 -0.66 4.71
C ASN A 92 -20.65 -0.58 6.15
N LYS A 93 -20.57 -1.72 6.80
CA LYS A 93 -19.98 -1.90 8.11
C LYS A 93 -18.53 -2.31 7.89
N THR A 94 -17.63 -1.36 8.01
CA THR A 94 -16.23 -1.54 7.66
C THR A 94 -15.47 -2.40 8.67
N PHE A 95 -14.67 -3.37 8.21
CA PHE A 95 -13.58 -3.89 9.00
C PHE A 95 -12.23 -3.62 8.32
N VAL A 96 -11.18 -3.50 9.14
CA VAL A 96 -9.85 -3.14 8.69
C VAL A 96 -8.93 -4.35 8.77
N VAL A 97 -8.21 -4.63 7.69
CA VAL A 97 -7.18 -5.67 7.63
C VAL A 97 -5.82 -5.00 7.42
N VAL A 98 -5.04 -4.85 8.48
CA VAL A 98 -3.69 -4.30 8.37
C VAL A 98 -2.75 -5.37 7.85
N CYS A 99 -2.23 -5.17 6.66
CA CYS A 99 -1.27 -6.04 5.98
C CYS A 99 0.15 -5.56 6.30
N GLY A 100 0.72 -6.12 7.37
CA GLY A 100 2.10 -5.83 7.78
C GLY A 100 3.12 -6.53 6.90
N HIS A 101 4.39 -6.08 6.94
CA HIS A 101 5.51 -6.67 6.19
C HIS A 101 5.25 -6.73 4.67
N ALA A 102 4.52 -5.75 4.14
CA ALA A 102 4.24 -5.67 2.71
C ALA A 102 5.47 -5.19 1.94
N GLY A 103 5.63 -5.68 0.70
CA GLY A 103 6.73 -5.31 -0.17
C GLY A 103 8.00 -6.14 0.06
N VAL A 104 9.16 -5.55 -0.25
CA VAL A 104 10.46 -6.21 -0.28
C VAL A 104 11.20 -6.12 1.06
N LYS A 105 11.05 -5.00 1.78
CA LYS A 105 11.75 -4.74 3.06
C LYS A 105 11.11 -5.48 4.22
N THR A 106 11.07 -6.80 4.15
CA THR A 106 10.46 -7.64 5.19
C THR A 106 11.43 -8.08 6.27
N GLY A 107 12.72 -7.84 6.08
CA GLY A 107 13.77 -8.14 7.03
C GLY A 107 14.14 -9.63 7.09
N GLU A 108 14.50 -10.10 8.27
CA GLU A 108 15.11 -11.40 8.52
C GLU A 108 14.16 -12.59 8.36
N ASP A 109 12.89 -12.36 8.17
CA ASP A 109 11.88 -13.41 8.03
C ASP A 109 12.07 -14.24 6.72
N GLY A 110 12.78 -13.68 5.75
CA GLY A 110 13.17 -14.37 4.52
C GLY A 110 12.05 -14.55 3.49
N PRO A 111 12.30 -15.40 2.47
CA PRO A 111 11.42 -15.50 1.30
C PRO A 111 10.02 -16.04 1.59
N THR A 112 9.82 -16.70 2.73
CA THR A 112 8.49 -17.17 3.15
C THR A 112 7.57 -16.07 3.67
N HIS A 113 8.11 -14.89 3.95
CA HIS A 113 7.40 -13.74 4.49
C HIS A 113 7.53 -12.48 3.61
N ALA A 114 8.48 -12.48 2.67
CA ALA A 114 8.57 -11.46 1.63
C ALA A 114 7.43 -11.65 0.63
N GLU A 115 6.40 -10.81 0.72
CA GLU A 115 5.15 -11.04 0.03
C GLU A 115 4.73 -9.85 -0.85
N PRO A 116 5.41 -9.65 -1.98
CA PRO A 116 4.97 -8.68 -2.97
C PRO A 116 3.59 -9.00 -3.56
N GLN A 117 3.14 -10.25 -3.47
CA GLN A 117 1.86 -10.71 -4.01
C GLN A 117 0.67 -10.26 -3.16
N ALA A 118 0.89 -9.96 -1.90
CA ALA A 118 -0.18 -9.67 -0.94
C ALA A 118 -1.15 -8.60 -1.44
N LEU A 119 -0.64 -7.55 -2.09
CA LEU A 119 -1.48 -6.49 -2.62
C LEU A 119 -2.42 -6.99 -3.72
N GLN A 120 -1.98 -7.92 -4.57
CA GLN A 120 -2.81 -8.51 -5.63
C GLN A 120 -3.98 -9.33 -5.11
N VAL A 121 -3.95 -9.78 -3.85
CA VAL A 121 -5.07 -10.49 -3.24
C VAL A 121 -6.29 -9.58 -3.14
N PHE A 122 -6.08 -8.28 -2.94
CA PHE A 122 -7.15 -7.32 -2.67
C PHE A 122 -7.29 -6.21 -3.71
N GLN A 123 -6.20 -5.58 -4.13
CA GLN A 123 -6.26 -4.45 -5.05
C GLN A 123 -6.94 -4.83 -6.37
N GLU A 124 -7.92 -4.05 -6.78
CA GLU A 124 -8.69 -4.19 -8.04
C GLU A 124 -9.43 -5.54 -8.21
N ASN A 125 -9.58 -6.33 -7.14
CA ASN A 125 -10.22 -7.66 -7.20
C ASN A 125 -11.65 -7.68 -6.66
N PHE A 126 -12.20 -6.53 -6.28
CA PHE A 126 -13.54 -6.41 -5.68
C PHE A 126 -14.38 -5.35 -6.40
N PRO A 127 -15.70 -5.43 -6.30
CA PRO A 127 -16.55 -4.31 -6.73
C PRO A 127 -16.14 -3.00 -6.04
N GLY A 128 -16.25 -1.88 -6.75
CA GLY A 128 -15.65 -0.59 -6.40
C GLY A 128 -15.99 -0.01 -5.03
N ASP A 129 -17.02 -0.51 -4.36
CA ASP A 129 -17.46 -0.03 -3.05
C ASP A 129 -17.16 -1.03 -1.91
N VAL A 130 -16.59 -2.18 -2.21
CA VAL A 130 -16.31 -3.24 -1.24
C VAL A 130 -14.95 -3.06 -0.58
N MET A 131 -13.92 -2.82 -1.36
CA MET A 131 -12.53 -2.79 -0.90
C MET A 131 -11.90 -1.43 -1.14
N ILE A 132 -11.06 -0.99 -0.20
CA ILE A 132 -10.04 0.05 -0.43
C ILE A 132 -8.72 -0.51 0.09
N THR A 133 -7.72 -0.54 -0.77
CA THR A 133 -6.33 -0.84 -0.41
C THR A 133 -5.53 0.45 -0.30
N LEU A 134 -4.66 0.53 0.70
CA LEU A 134 -3.77 1.68 0.91
C LEU A 134 -2.32 1.21 0.87
N THR A 135 -1.50 1.94 0.14
CA THR A 135 -0.06 1.73 0.05
C THR A 135 0.70 3.02 0.39
N PRO A 136 0.58 3.54 1.64
CA PRO A 136 1.31 4.75 2.04
C PRO A 136 2.82 4.48 1.96
N TRP A 137 3.61 5.45 1.46
CA TRP A 137 5.06 5.31 1.51
C TRP A 137 5.68 5.97 2.74
N ASP A 138 5.07 7.01 3.24
CA ASP A 138 5.51 7.81 4.38
C ASP A 138 4.49 7.67 5.52
N PRO A 139 4.92 7.49 6.78
CA PRO A 139 4.01 7.44 7.92
C PRO A 139 3.02 8.61 8.02
N ASN A 140 3.38 9.79 7.52
CA ASN A 140 2.49 10.96 7.50
C ASN A 140 1.26 10.76 6.59
N GLU A 141 1.31 9.87 5.61
CA GLU A 141 0.17 9.56 4.75
C GLU A 141 -0.86 8.66 5.43
N LEU A 142 -0.45 7.88 6.41
CA LEU A 142 -1.30 6.84 6.98
C LEU A 142 -2.59 7.42 7.58
N TRP A 143 -2.47 8.54 8.29
CA TRP A 143 -3.64 9.16 8.92
C TRP A 143 -4.62 9.75 7.90
N PRO A 144 -4.23 10.68 7.00
CA PRO A 144 -5.17 11.23 6.02
C PRO A 144 -5.79 10.16 5.12
N LEU A 145 -5.01 9.18 4.65
CA LEU A 145 -5.53 8.06 3.86
C LEU A 145 -6.55 7.21 4.62
N THR A 146 -6.26 6.88 5.88
CA THR A 146 -7.18 6.07 6.71
C THR A 146 -8.48 6.81 6.95
N VAL A 147 -8.41 8.11 7.29
CA VAL A 147 -9.62 8.92 7.54
C VAL A 147 -10.45 9.05 6.28
N GLU A 148 -9.84 9.41 5.14
CA GLU A 148 -10.55 9.52 3.86
C GLU A 148 -11.22 8.19 3.50
N SER A 149 -10.50 7.09 3.61
CA SER A 149 -11.04 5.77 3.30
C SER A 149 -12.20 5.36 4.21
N LEU A 150 -12.13 5.65 5.50
CA LEU A 150 -13.24 5.37 6.43
C LEU A 150 -14.46 6.25 6.14
N LEU A 151 -14.28 7.48 5.68
CA LEU A 151 -15.38 8.33 5.24
C LEU A 151 -16.08 7.77 3.99
N GLN A 152 -15.36 7.10 3.12
CA GLN A 152 -15.90 6.38 1.95
C GLN A 152 -16.71 5.12 2.32
N ARG A 153 -16.57 4.64 3.56
CA ARG A 153 -17.33 3.48 4.09
C ARG A 153 -17.22 2.22 3.21
N PRO A 154 -16.00 1.75 2.87
CA PRO A 154 -15.85 0.46 2.21
C PRO A 154 -16.31 -0.68 3.15
N ALA A 155 -16.62 -1.85 2.61
CA ALA A 155 -16.82 -3.02 3.45
C ALA A 155 -15.51 -3.44 4.13
N VAL A 156 -14.39 -3.36 3.40
CA VAL A 156 -13.05 -3.71 3.89
C VAL A 156 -12.07 -2.58 3.56
N LEU A 157 -11.25 -2.19 4.53
CA LEU A 157 -10.11 -1.31 4.36
C LEU A 157 -8.82 -2.09 4.63
N ALA A 158 -7.91 -2.12 3.68
CA ALA A 158 -6.67 -2.88 3.75
C ALA A 158 -5.42 -1.99 3.58
N PRO A 159 -4.88 -1.40 4.66
CA PRO A 159 -3.60 -0.71 4.61
C PRO A 159 -2.43 -1.70 4.57
N TYR A 160 -1.52 -1.48 3.62
CA TYR A 160 -0.27 -2.22 3.43
C TYR A 160 0.88 -1.40 3.98
N VAL A 161 1.56 -1.93 4.99
CA VAL A 161 2.67 -1.25 5.66
C VAL A 161 3.91 -2.13 5.69
N THR A 162 5.08 -1.52 5.55
CA THR A 162 6.36 -2.25 5.62
C THR A 162 6.75 -2.54 7.07
N ARG A 163 7.71 -3.46 7.29
CA ARG A 163 8.19 -3.83 8.62
C ARG A 163 9.18 -2.84 9.23
N PRO A 164 10.23 -2.40 8.52
CA PRO A 164 11.20 -1.49 9.07
C PRO A 164 10.58 -0.16 9.46
N SER A 165 11.10 0.45 10.52
CA SER A 165 10.79 1.83 10.85
C SER A 165 11.42 2.73 9.80
N GLU A 166 10.62 3.58 9.18
CA GLU A 166 11.11 4.54 8.20
C GLU A 166 11.23 5.94 8.83
N VAL A 167 12.17 6.71 8.31
CA VAL A 167 12.40 8.09 8.77
C VAL A 167 11.30 8.99 8.21
N ILE A 168 10.68 9.79 9.06
CA ILE A 168 9.77 10.83 8.61
C ILE A 168 10.58 11.90 7.87
N VAL A 169 10.26 12.14 6.63
CA VAL A 169 10.98 13.11 5.79
C VAL A 169 10.32 14.48 5.83
N ASP A 170 11.13 15.52 5.75
CA ASP A 170 10.67 16.89 5.53
C ASP A 170 10.35 17.05 4.02
N ARG A 171 9.09 16.85 3.66
CA ARG A 171 8.62 16.91 2.28
C ARG A 171 8.79 18.28 1.66
N GLU A 172 8.54 19.34 2.42
CA GLU A 172 8.67 20.73 1.96
C GLU A 172 10.14 21.05 1.61
N ALA A 173 11.07 20.71 2.50
CA ALA A 173 12.49 20.88 2.25
C ALA A 173 12.99 20.06 1.05
N LEU A 174 12.37 18.94 0.77
CA LEU A 174 12.68 18.10 -0.39
C LEU A 174 11.99 18.56 -1.67
N GLY A 175 11.03 19.47 -1.61
CA GLY A 175 10.24 19.92 -2.74
C GLY A 175 9.20 18.89 -3.20
N LEU A 176 8.72 18.07 -2.28
CA LEU A 176 7.72 17.03 -2.52
C LEU A 176 6.31 17.50 -2.16
N ALA A 177 5.30 16.90 -2.77
CA ALA A 177 3.91 17.15 -2.43
C ALA A 177 3.62 16.81 -0.94
N PRO A 178 2.71 17.54 -0.28
CA PRO A 178 2.31 17.26 1.09
C PRO A 178 1.63 15.89 1.22
N ALA A 179 1.63 15.32 2.42
CA ALA A 179 1.07 13.99 2.68
C ALA A 179 -0.43 13.92 2.37
N GLU A 180 -1.15 15.01 2.55
CA GLU A 180 -2.58 15.14 2.25
C GLU A 180 -2.91 14.93 0.77
N ALA A 181 -1.96 15.12 -0.13
CA ALA A 181 -2.16 14.84 -1.56
C ALA A 181 -2.47 13.36 -1.82
N SER A 182 -2.03 12.47 -0.94
CA SER A 182 -2.22 11.02 -1.03
C SER A 182 -3.69 10.59 -1.05
N VAL A 183 -4.61 11.38 -0.46
CA VAL A 183 -6.04 11.02 -0.37
C VAL A 183 -6.75 10.91 -1.72
N LYS A 184 -6.14 11.45 -2.78
CA LYS A 184 -6.63 11.27 -4.16
C LYS A 184 -6.31 9.88 -4.76
N GLY A 185 -5.57 9.05 -4.03
CA GLY A 185 -5.19 7.70 -4.46
C GLY A 185 -4.00 7.65 -5.42
N VAL A 186 -3.87 8.62 -6.30
CA VAL A 186 -2.69 8.91 -7.11
C VAL A 186 -2.41 10.39 -7.02
N TYR A 187 -1.15 10.75 -6.90
CA TYR A 187 -0.77 12.16 -6.85
C TYR A 187 0.64 12.38 -7.41
N LYS A 188 0.91 13.58 -7.87
CA LYS A 188 2.22 13.98 -8.34
C LYS A 188 3.10 14.27 -7.12
N LEU A 189 4.01 13.35 -6.79
CA LEU A 189 4.92 13.45 -5.65
C LEU A 189 6.00 14.51 -5.87
N LEU A 190 6.53 14.58 -7.11
CA LEU A 190 7.49 15.59 -7.56
C LEU A 190 7.04 16.11 -8.92
N GLU A 191 6.98 17.42 -9.06
CA GLU A 191 6.58 18.07 -10.29
C GLU A 191 7.80 18.57 -11.07
N ALA A 192 7.84 18.26 -12.37
CA ALA A 192 8.83 18.77 -13.30
C ALA A 192 8.66 20.28 -13.51
N ASN A 193 9.76 20.97 -13.77
CA ASN A 193 9.71 22.36 -14.18
C ASN A 193 9.44 22.44 -15.70
N GLY A 194 8.17 22.60 -16.08
CA GLY A 194 7.74 22.60 -17.48
C GLY A 194 7.65 21.20 -18.07
N LYS A 195 8.20 20.99 -19.27
CA LYS A 195 8.12 19.68 -19.94
C LYS A 195 9.06 18.68 -19.29
N PRO A 196 8.56 17.54 -18.78
CA PRO A 196 9.41 16.51 -18.19
C PRO A 196 10.22 15.75 -19.26
N ASP A 197 11.42 15.30 -18.90
CA ASP A 197 12.24 14.37 -19.67
C ASP A 197 11.66 12.95 -19.62
N ALA A 198 11.06 12.59 -18.49
CA ALA A 198 10.37 11.31 -18.29
C ALA A 198 9.31 11.41 -17.18
N THR A 199 8.45 10.40 -17.13
CA THR A 199 7.51 10.17 -16.04
C THR A 199 7.93 8.93 -15.26
N LEU A 200 8.05 9.06 -13.94
CA LEU A 200 8.33 7.96 -13.03
C LEU A 200 7.10 7.70 -12.18
N VAL A 201 6.75 6.43 -11.96
CA VAL A 201 5.63 6.04 -11.08
C VAL A 201 6.16 5.14 -9.99
N TYR A 202 5.70 5.33 -8.77
CA TYR A 202 6.08 4.54 -7.60
C TYR A 202 4.86 3.98 -6.87
N GLN A 203 4.96 2.75 -6.40
CA GLN A 203 4.01 2.14 -5.47
C GLN A 203 4.76 1.20 -4.51
N GLY A 204 4.69 1.48 -3.23
CA GLY A 204 5.39 0.76 -2.16
C GLY A 204 6.38 1.66 -1.43
N SER A 205 6.37 1.57 -0.11
CA SER A 205 7.23 2.38 0.78
C SER A 205 8.72 2.11 0.53
N ASP A 206 9.08 0.86 0.34
CA ASP A 206 10.44 0.40 0.08
C ASP A 206 11.10 1.09 -1.12
N VAL A 207 10.41 1.11 -2.26
CA VAL A 207 10.93 1.73 -3.50
C VAL A 207 10.88 3.25 -3.45
N ALA A 208 9.90 3.83 -2.73
CA ALA A 208 9.81 5.27 -2.59
C ALA A 208 10.93 5.83 -1.70
N TYR A 209 11.25 5.18 -0.58
CA TYR A 209 12.40 5.59 0.24
C TYR A 209 13.74 5.43 -0.51
N ALA A 210 13.89 4.41 -1.33
CA ALA A 210 15.04 4.26 -2.20
C ALA A 210 15.15 5.39 -3.24
N PHE A 211 14.02 5.84 -3.79
CA PHE A 211 13.97 7.05 -4.62
C PHE A 211 14.42 8.29 -3.86
N ILE A 212 13.87 8.53 -2.67
CA ILE A 212 14.19 9.72 -1.87
C ILE A 212 15.67 9.78 -1.51
N SER A 213 16.26 8.63 -1.13
CA SER A 213 17.68 8.59 -0.69
C SER A 213 18.67 8.51 -1.84
N GLY A 214 18.33 7.90 -2.95
CA GLY A 214 19.29 7.59 -4.03
C GLY A 214 19.05 8.35 -5.34
N VAL A 215 17.80 8.52 -5.76
CA VAL A 215 17.49 9.12 -7.07
C VAL A 215 17.27 10.63 -6.96
N LEU A 216 16.47 11.08 -6.01
CA LEU A 216 16.12 12.50 -5.85
C LEU A 216 17.33 13.44 -5.72
N PRO A 217 18.37 13.13 -4.92
CA PRO A 217 19.57 13.98 -4.86
C PRO A 217 20.26 14.08 -6.22
N LYS A 218 20.36 12.96 -6.95
CA LYS A 218 21.04 12.92 -8.25
C LYS A 218 20.24 13.61 -9.37
N LEU A 219 18.91 13.60 -9.30
CA LEU A 219 18.07 14.43 -10.20
C LEU A 219 18.40 15.92 -10.00
N LYS A 220 18.54 16.36 -8.74
CA LYS A 220 18.91 17.76 -8.42
C LYS A 220 20.32 18.11 -8.90
N GLU A 221 21.29 17.21 -8.76
CA GLU A 221 22.68 17.41 -9.17
C GLU A 221 22.81 17.45 -10.70
N THR A 222 22.11 16.59 -11.41
CA THR A 222 22.23 16.48 -12.87
C THR A 222 21.30 17.42 -13.64
N GLY A 223 20.31 18.00 -12.95
CA GLY A 223 19.30 18.84 -13.58
C GLY A 223 18.30 18.07 -14.47
N MET A 224 18.26 16.74 -14.36
CA MET A 224 17.23 15.94 -15.03
C MET A 224 15.85 16.28 -14.48
N ASN A 225 14.92 16.55 -15.37
CA ASN A 225 13.61 17.10 -15.06
C ASN A 225 12.52 16.03 -15.24
N VAL A 226 11.98 15.51 -14.18
CA VAL A 226 11.02 14.39 -14.22
C VAL A 226 9.76 14.71 -13.43
N ASP A 227 8.62 14.23 -13.95
CA ASP A 227 7.41 14.08 -13.15
C ASP A 227 7.47 12.76 -12.38
N VAL A 228 7.20 12.80 -11.09
CA VAL A 228 7.12 11.59 -10.25
C VAL A 228 5.73 11.47 -9.66
N TYR A 229 5.07 10.36 -9.95
CA TYR A 229 3.77 10.03 -9.39
C TYR A 229 3.89 8.94 -8.35
N TYR A 230 3.06 9.02 -7.32
CA TYR A 230 2.92 7.96 -6.33
C TYR A 230 1.49 7.42 -6.29
N VAL A 231 1.38 6.09 -6.23
CA VAL A 231 0.10 5.38 -6.11
C VAL A 231 -0.10 5.00 -4.65
N SER A 232 -0.99 5.69 -3.97
CA SER A 232 -1.32 5.45 -2.56
C SER A 232 -2.58 4.59 -2.37
N SER A 233 -3.50 4.61 -3.34
CA SER A 233 -4.71 3.78 -3.39
C SER A 233 -5.34 3.81 -4.77
N VAL A 234 -5.42 2.67 -5.42
CA VAL A 234 -6.08 2.58 -6.73
C VAL A 234 -7.58 2.83 -6.60
N GLU A 235 -8.20 2.30 -5.56
CA GLU A 235 -9.64 2.39 -5.35
C GLU A 235 -10.09 3.81 -4.98
N LEU A 236 -9.28 4.59 -4.26
CA LEU A 236 -9.58 6.00 -4.05
C LEU A 236 -9.50 6.80 -5.35
N PHE A 237 -8.48 6.54 -6.16
CA PHE A 237 -8.34 7.17 -7.48
C PHE A 237 -9.51 6.85 -8.41
N ASP A 238 -10.00 5.60 -8.40
CA ASP A 238 -11.13 5.17 -9.24
C ASP A 238 -12.47 5.79 -8.85
N ARG A 239 -12.59 6.33 -7.63
CA ARG A 239 -13.78 7.06 -7.16
C ARG A 239 -13.84 8.49 -7.61
N LEU A 240 -12.74 9.05 -8.10
CA LEU A 240 -12.72 10.36 -8.74
C LEU A 240 -13.45 10.29 -10.07
N ASP A 241 -13.99 11.39 -10.53
CA ASP A 241 -14.55 11.46 -11.88
C ASP A 241 -13.44 11.40 -12.96
N GLU A 242 -13.85 11.23 -14.20
CA GLU A 242 -12.90 11.07 -15.32
C GLU A 242 -12.05 12.32 -15.53
N GLU A 243 -12.62 13.51 -15.35
CA GLU A 243 -11.92 14.77 -15.52
C GLU A 243 -10.85 14.95 -14.44
N GLU A 244 -11.17 14.65 -13.18
CA GLU A 244 -10.20 14.69 -12.08
C GLU A 244 -9.08 13.66 -12.28
N ARG A 245 -9.41 12.44 -12.69
CA ARG A 245 -8.40 11.40 -12.95
C ARG A 245 -7.44 11.79 -14.07
N GLU A 246 -7.97 12.30 -15.19
CA GLU A 246 -7.15 12.75 -16.31
C GLU A 246 -6.31 13.99 -15.92
N ALA A 247 -6.82 14.88 -15.08
CA ALA A 247 -6.06 16.00 -14.57
C ALA A 247 -4.90 15.58 -13.66
N ILE A 248 -5.08 14.54 -12.84
CA ILE A 248 -4.05 14.02 -11.93
C ILE A 248 -3.03 13.18 -12.69
N PHE A 249 -3.47 12.16 -13.44
CA PHE A 249 -2.62 11.23 -14.15
C PHE A 249 -3.10 11.04 -15.60
N PRO A 250 -2.72 11.93 -16.49
CA PRO A 250 -3.18 11.90 -17.87
C PRO A 250 -2.66 10.69 -18.65
N ALA A 251 -3.41 10.27 -19.67
CA ALA A 251 -3.01 9.17 -20.54
C ALA A 251 -1.62 9.40 -21.20
N SER A 252 -1.21 10.63 -21.39
CA SER A 252 0.13 10.98 -21.87
C SER A 252 1.23 10.64 -20.88
N ALA A 253 0.97 10.79 -19.56
CA ALA A 253 1.89 10.38 -18.50
C ALA A 253 2.10 8.87 -18.53
N ALA A 254 1.02 8.07 -18.64
CA ALA A 254 1.11 6.62 -18.75
C ALA A 254 1.93 6.12 -19.96
N LYS A 255 1.91 6.87 -21.07
CA LYS A 255 2.71 6.57 -22.28
C LYS A 255 4.19 6.86 -22.10
N SER A 256 4.54 7.89 -21.34
CA SER A 256 5.93 8.27 -21.05
C SER A 256 6.50 7.67 -19.79
N ALA A 257 5.69 6.90 -19.05
CA ALA A 257 6.06 6.38 -17.74
C ALA A 257 6.92 5.11 -17.80
N MET A 258 7.76 4.97 -16.77
CA MET A 258 8.24 3.72 -16.22
C MET A 258 7.86 3.64 -14.74
N MET A 259 7.90 2.47 -14.12
CA MET A 259 7.46 2.29 -12.75
C MET A 259 8.42 1.46 -11.91
N PHE A 260 8.56 1.85 -10.65
CA PHE A 260 9.11 1.01 -9.58
C PHE A 260 7.99 0.61 -8.62
N SER A 261 7.74 -0.70 -8.53
CA SER A 261 6.73 -1.24 -7.62
C SER A 261 7.38 -2.15 -6.59
N GLY A 262 7.07 -1.97 -5.32
CA GLY A 262 7.39 -2.92 -4.23
C GLY A 262 6.52 -4.19 -4.29
N PHE A 263 5.59 -4.25 -5.25
CA PHE A 263 4.63 -5.33 -5.44
C PHE A 263 4.85 -6.04 -6.79
N THR A 264 3.91 -6.88 -7.19
CA THR A 264 4.08 -7.70 -8.39
C THR A 264 3.97 -6.91 -9.69
N LYS A 265 4.44 -7.50 -10.77
CA LYS A 265 4.37 -6.92 -12.12
C LYS A 265 2.95 -6.49 -12.51
N ALA A 266 1.93 -7.20 -12.06
CA ALA A 266 0.54 -6.89 -12.43
C ALA A 266 0.11 -5.51 -11.95
N THR A 267 0.62 -5.02 -10.82
CA THR A 267 0.30 -3.68 -10.30
C THR A 267 0.79 -2.54 -11.18
N THR A 268 1.70 -2.83 -12.13
CA THR A 268 2.33 -1.82 -12.98
C THR A 268 1.60 -1.56 -14.30
N TYR A 269 0.75 -2.50 -14.75
CA TYR A 269 0.19 -2.46 -16.10
C TYR A 269 -0.71 -1.26 -16.38
N ARG A 270 -1.40 -0.80 -15.38
CA ARG A 270 -2.29 0.35 -15.48
C ARG A 270 -1.53 1.66 -15.72
N TRP A 271 -0.38 1.79 -15.08
CA TRP A 271 0.37 3.04 -15.02
C TRP A 271 1.40 3.18 -16.15
N VAL A 272 1.76 2.07 -16.80
CA VAL A 272 2.78 2.03 -17.85
C VAL A 272 2.22 1.35 -19.09
N THR A 273 1.96 2.14 -20.14
CA THR A 273 1.29 1.65 -21.34
C THR A 273 2.22 1.46 -22.54
N SER A 274 3.40 2.10 -22.55
CA SER A 274 4.39 1.91 -23.61
C SER A 274 5.23 0.65 -23.41
N GLU A 275 5.68 0.06 -24.53
CA GLU A 275 6.57 -1.11 -24.52
C GLU A 275 7.90 -0.76 -23.81
N ARG A 276 8.52 0.37 -24.19
CA ARG A 276 9.74 0.84 -23.54
C ARG A 276 9.56 1.06 -22.04
N GLY A 277 8.48 1.72 -21.61
CA GLY A 277 8.22 1.92 -20.19
C GLY A 277 8.13 0.59 -19.43
N ARG A 278 7.47 -0.41 -20.01
CA ARG A 278 7.36 -1.76 -19.43
C ARG A 278 8.69 -2.49 -19.36
N GLU A 279 9.56 -2.31 -20.34
CA GLU A 279 10.91 -2.88 -20.32
C GLU A 279 11.73 -2.35 -19.14
N PHE A 280 11.67 -1.03 -18.91
CA PHE A 280 12.38 -0.36 -17.82
C PHE A 280 11.67 -0.43 -16.46
N THR A 281 10.42 -0.92 -16.41
CA THR A 281 9.69 -1.08 -15.16
C THR A 281 10.29 -2.18 -14.30
N PHE A 282 10.44 -1.90 -12.98
CA PHE A 282 10.99 -2.82 -11.99
C PHE A 282 9.96 -3.25 -10.95
N TYR A 283 10.09 -4.49 -10.53
CA TYR A 283 9.29 -5.15 -9.51
C TYR A 283 10.12 -6.27 -8.86
N PRO A 284 9.79 -6.76 -7.65
CA PRO A 284 10.70 -7.57 -6.81
C PRO A 284 11.31 -8.81 -7.45
N TRP A 285 10.61 -9.46 -8.35
CA TRP A 285 11.06 -10.70 -8.98
C TRP A 285 11.44 -10.55 -10.46
N LYS A 286 11.79 -9.34 -10.88
CA LYS A 286 12.19 -9.11 -12.28
C LYS A 286 13.40 -9.97 -12.71
N HIS A 287 14.27 -10.30 -11.75
CA HIS A 287 15.43 -11.17 -12.01
C HIS A 287 15.12 -12.68 -11.92
N GLY A 288 13.86 -13.08 -11.71
CA GLY A 288 13.42 -14.46 -11.77
C GLY A 288 13.75 -15.31 -10.53
N ALA A 289 14.10 -14.70 -9.40
CA ALA A 289 14.41 -15.39 -8.16
C ALA A 289 13.62 -14.81 -6.97
N PHE A 290 13.31 -15.67 -5.99
CA PHE A 290 12.86 -15.22 -4.68
C PHE A 290 14.00 -14.53 -3.94
N LEU A 291 13.66 -13.57 -3.08
CA LEU A 291 14.63 -12.85 -2.29
C LEU A 291 15.12 -13.69 -1.11
N GLY A 292 16.35 -13.45 -0.69
CA GLY A 292 16.92 -14.09 0.49
C GLY A 292 16.39 -13.51 1.81
N SER A 293 17.02 -13.92 2.90
CA SER A 293 16.78 -13.41 4.25
C SER A 293 17.87 -12.40 4.61
N GLY A 294 17.50 -11.31 5.27
CA GLY A 294 18.46 -10.30 5.73
C GLY A 294 17.80 -8.98 6.11
N PRO A 295 18.59 -7.96 6.49
CA PRO A 295 18.11 -6.61 6.66
C PRO A 295 17.35 -6.11 5.42
N GLY A 296 16.34 -5.28 5.61
CA GLY A 296 15.48 -4.81 4.53
C GLY A 296 16.23 -4.16 3.36
N ASP A 297 17.32 -3.45 3.65
CA ASP A 297 18.15 -2.83 2.61
C ASP A 297 18.91 -3.86 1.76
N VAL A 298 19.37 -4.96 2.37
CA VAL A 298 20.00 -6.08 1.64
C VAL A 298 18.98 -6.76 0.73
N CYS A 299 17.75 -6.96 1.19
CA CYS A 299 16.68 -7.52 0.36
C CYS A 299 16.35 -6.59 -0.84
N LEU A 300 16.34 -5.28 -0.61
CA LEU A 300 16.11 -4.30 -1.66
C LEU A 300 17.27 -4.26 -2.69
N GLU A 301 18.50 -4.43 -2.22
CA GLU A 301 19.70 -4.59 -3.08
C GLU A 301 19.62 -5.86 -3.93
N GLN A 302 19.27 -6.99 -3.32
CA GLN A 302 19.08 -8.26 -4.06
C GLN A 302 17.98 -8.15 -5.12
N ALA A 303 16.93 -7.40 -4.85
CA ALA A 303 15.87 -7.12 -5.82
C ALA A 303 16.32 -6.17 -6.95
N GLY A 304 17.50 -5.55 -6.86
CA GLY A 304 17.96 -4.53 -7.80
C GLY A 304 17.13 -3.25 -7.76
N MET A 305 16.56 -2.92 -6.58
CA MET A 305 15.59 -1.82 -6.42
C MET A 305 16.06 -0.75 -5.40
N HIS A 306 17.30 -0.85 -4.92
CA HIS A 306 17.91 0.18 -4.07
C HIS A 306 18.24 1.46 -4.86
N GLY A 307 18.51 2.55 -4.16
CA GLY A 307 18.60 3.88 -4.76
C GLY A 307 19.60 4.02 -5.91
N GLU A 308 20.78 3.38 -5.81
CA GLU A 308 21.78 3.41 -6.90
C GLU A 308 21.28 2.66 -8.15
N ALA A 309 20.73 1.46 -7.97
CA ALA A 309 20.16 0.71 -9.09
C ALA A 309 18.98 1.44 -9.75
N GLN A 310 18.10 2.05 -8.96
CA GLN A 310 17.03 2.88 -9.50
C GLN A 310 17.59 4.04 -10.34
N TRP A 311 18.63 4.71 -9.85
CA TRP A 311 19.26 5.80 -10.57
C TRP A 311 19.82 5.37 -11.93
N GLU A 312 20.56 4.26 -11.97
CA GLU A 312 21.11 3.73 -13.22
C GLU A 312 20.00 3.40 -14.24
N ILE A 313 18.90 2.83 -13.77
CA ILE A 313 17.76 2.48 -14.61
C ILE A 313 17.08 3.76 -15.15
N VAL A 314 16.87 4.76 -14.31
CA VAL A 314 16.28 6.04 -14.68
C VAL A 314 17.14 6.74 -15.72
N GLN A 315 18.46 6.79 -15.54
CA GLN A 315 19.38 7.37 -16.53
C GLN A 315 19.28 6.69 -17.90
N LYS A 316 19.28 5.35 -17.93
CA LYS A 316 19.14 4.58 -19.18
C LYS A 316 17.78 4.84 -19.83
N PHE A 317 16.72 4.90 -19.02
CA PHE A 317 15.38 5.20 -19.53
C PHE A 317 15.31 6.59 -20.19
N ILE A 318 15.86 7.61 -19.56
CA ILE A 318 15.85 9.00 -20.08
C ILE A 318 16.77 9.15 -21.29
N SER A 319 17.99 8.61 -21.24
CA SER A 319 18.98 8.76 -22.31
C SER A 319 18.63 8.04 -23.61
N GLY A 320 17.64 7.17 -23.61
CA GLY A 320 17.31 6.34 -24.76
C GLY A 320 18.29 5.19 -24.99
N ALA A 321 19.24 4.95 -24.08
CA ALA A 321 20.16 3.84 -24.16
C ALA A 321 19.43 2.52 -23.90
N SER A 322 19.75 1.50 -24.70
CA SER A 322 19.24 0.12 -24.56
C SER A 322 20.07 -0.68 -23.57
#